data_adb25e61bfe935ea23204d26a87bc3cc
#
_entry.id   adb25e61bfe935ea23204d26a87bc3cc
#
_cell.length_a   1.000
_cell.length_b   1.000
_cell.length_c   1.000
_cell.angle_alpha   90.00
_cell.angle_beta   90.00
_cell.angle_gamma   90.00
#
_symmetry.space_group_name_H-M   'P 1'
#
loop_
_entity.id
_entity.type
_entity.pdbx_description
1 polymer ?
#
loop_
_entity_poly.entity_id
_entity_poly.type
_entity_poly.pdbx_seq_one_letter_code
_entity_poly.pdbx_strand_id
1 'polypeptide(L)'
;MRMKTLVSFWINKRFSVIFFLAILVLGVVISGVIMSKKQGNAIPPAVADGTDIVAFHAYWSSYLEREEPVVVYGAFKQIYKNADASVGHRLAHIMGELLYEKRGIEALVFCDGSFVFGCYHSFLGRAIRDEGKEIIMELDVLCRKQGNDWLGCHHGLGHGILAYLGYGKETLVEALEMCAKLSWKGVVG
;
A
#
# COMPACT_ATOMS: atom_id res chain seq x y z
N MET A 1 61.61 13.83 40.53
CA MET A 1 61.12 12.90 39.52
C MET A 1 59.70 12.31 39.89
N ARG A 2 58.84 13.03 40.62
CA ARG A 2 57.50 12.54 41.08
C ARG A 2 56.28 13.29 40.56
N MET A 3 56.48 14.37 39.77
CA MET A 3 55.35 15.22 39.33
C MET A 3 54.74 14.79 37.99
N LYS A 4 55.47 14.11 37.11
CA LYS A 4 55.01 13.65 35.79
C LYS A 4 54.01 12.48 35.84
N THR A 5 54.09 11.62 36.85
CA THR A 5 53.23 10.45 37.02
C THR A 5 51.81 10.81 37.50
N LEU A 6 51.61 11.86 38.29
CA LEU A 6 50.31 12.29 38.75
C LEU A 6 49.44 12.95 37.69
N VAL A 7 50.01 13.72 36.80
CA VAL A 7 49.31 14.40 35.70
C VAL A 7 48.80 13.37 34.67
N SER A 8 49.58 12.36 34.34
CA SER A 8 49.19 11.28 33.43
C SER A 8 48.02 10.44 33.99
N PHE A 9 47.98 10.19 35.29
CA PHE A 9 46.87 9.45 35.93
C PHE A 9 45.54 10.22 35.93
N TRP A 10 45.59 11.54 36.12
CA TRP A 10 44.40 12.40 36.12
C TRP A 10 43.83 12.61 34.73
N ILE A 11 44.68 12.71 33.70
CA ILE A 11 44.24 12.83 32.29
C ILE A 11 43.54 11.54 31.85
N ASN A 12 44.11 10.37 32.14
CA ASN A 12 43.49 9.08 31.78
C ASN A 12 42.14 8.87 32.45
N LYS A 13 41.98 9.30 33.72
CA LYS A 13 40.70 9.15 34.43
C LYS A 13 39.59 10.04 33.86
N ARG A 14 39.93 11.27 33.44
CA ARG A 14 39.00 12.19 32.77
C ARG A 14 38.58 11.69 31.37
N PHE A 15 39.53 11.17 30.59
CA PHE A 15 39.20 10.55 29.28
C PHE A 15 38.31 9.33 29.44
N SER A 16 38.53 8.49 30.42
CA SER A 16 37.68 7.33 30.69
C SER A 16 36.25 7.73 31.04
N VAL A 17 36.05 8.73 31.90
CA VAL A 17 34.71 9.22 32.28
C VAL A 17 33.96 9.83 31.09
N ILE A 18 34.63 10.64 30.28
CA ILE A 18 34.04 11.25 29.08
C ILE A 18 33.65 10.16 28.07
N PHE A 19 34.50 9.16 27.88
CA PHE A 19 34.23 8.04 26.97
C PHE A 19 33.00 7.20 27.43
N PHE A 20 32.90 6.90 28.73
CA PHE A 20 31.71 6.21 29.29
C PHE A 20 30.43 7.03 29.18
N LEU A 21 30.50 8.35 29.40
CA LEU A 21 29.35 9.23 29.21
C LEU A 21 28.91 9.31 27.76
N ALA A 22 29.84 9.35 26.81
CA ALA A 22 29.54 9.35 25.38
C ALA A 22 28.84 8.04 24.94
N ILE A 23 29.29 6.88 25.43
CA ILE A 23 28.65 5.59 25.16
C ILE A 23 27.24 5.54 25.76
N LEU A 24 27.05 6.06 26.97
CA LEU A 24 25.75 6.09 27.65
C LEU A 24 24.75 6.98 26.90
N VAL A 25 25.18 8.17 26.44
CA VAL A 25 24.37 9.07 25.62
C VAL A 25 24.03 8.43 24.28
N LEU A 26 25.01 7.80 23.63
CA LEU A 26 24.78 7.10 22.36
C LEU A 26 23.80 5.93 22.53
N GLY A 27 23.92 5.16 23.61
CA GLY A 27 23.00 4.08 23.96
C GLY A 27 21.56 4.56 24.19
N VAL A 28 21.38 5.69 24.88
CA VAL A 28 20.05 6.31 25.10
C VAL A 28 19.45 6.81 23.79
N VAL A 29 20.25 7.45 22.93
CA VAL A 29 19.79 7.95 21.64
C VAL A 29 19.40 6.79 20.71
N ILE A 30 20.22 5.75 20.65
CA ILE A 30 19.93 4.54 19.83
C ILE A 30 18.66 3.84 20.36
N SER A 31 18.54 3.68 21.68
CA SER A 31 17.34 3.08 22.29
C SER A 31 16.10 3.91 22.05
N GLY A 32 16.18 5.24 22.12
CA GLY A 32 15.10 6.18 21.82
C GLY A 32 14.65 6.10 20.36
N VAL A 33 15.60 6.01 19.41
CA VAL A 33 15.31 5.87 17.97
C VAL A 33 14.70 4.51 17.67
N ILE A 34 15.18 3.42 18.30
CA ILE A 34 14.62 2.07 18.13
C ILE A 34 13.21 1.98 18.74
N MET A 35 12.96 2.59 19.90
CA MET A 35 11.63 2.63 20.51
C MET A 35 10.66 3.50 19.71
N SER A 36 11.11 4.61 19.14
CA SER A 36 10.27 5.48 18.27
C SER A 36 9.84 4.75 16.98
N LYS A 37 10.68 3.88 16.41
CA LYS A 37 10.29 3.03 15.27
C LYS A 37 9.34 1.89 15.63
N LYS A 38 9.27 1.49 16.90
CA LYS A 38 8.40 0.39 17.37
C LYS A 38 7.01 0.84 17.83
N GLN A 39 6.72 2.13 17.83
CA GLN A 39 5.35 2.61 17.94
C GLN A 39 4.65 2.39 16.59
N GLY A 40 4.41 1.12 16.25
CA GLY A 40 3.40 0.75 15.28
C GLY A 40 2.10 1.38 15.76
N ASN A 41 1.60 2.38 15.03
CA ASN A 41 0.36 3.05 15.35
C ASN A 41 -0.68 1.96 15.55
N ALA A 42 -1.16 1.77 16.77
CA ALA A 42 -2.27 0.86 17.03
C ALA A 42 -3.42 1.26 16.11
N ILE A 43 -3.93 0.30 15.35
CA ILE A 43 -5.02 0.58 14.42
C ILE A 43 -6.25 0.95 15.22
N PRO A 44 -6.86 2.10 14.97
CA PRO A 44 -8.08 2.47 15.66
C PRO A 44 -9.16 1.38 15.49
N PRO A 45 -9.94 1.04 16.52
CA PRO A 45 -10.98 0.00 16.42
C PRO A 45 -11.94 0.19 15.24
N ALA A 46 -12.42 1.40 15.00
CA ALA A 46 -13.29 1.74 13.88
C ALA A 46 -12.67 1.52 12.49
N VAL A 47 -11.33 1.55 12.41
CA VAL A 47 -10.58 1.17 11.20
C VAL A 47 -10.44 -0.34 11.14
N ALA A 48 -10.13 -0.99 12.27
CA ALA A 48 -9.89 -2.43 12.33
C ALA A 48 -11.15 -3.26 11.99
N ASP A 49 -12.36 -2.80 12.33
CA ASP A 49 -13.63 -3.45 11.98
C ASP A 49 -14.18 -3.02 10.61
N GLY A 50 -13.60 -1.98 9.99
CA GLY A 50 -14.01 -1.48 8.68
C GLY A 50 -15.38 -0.82 8.64
N THR A 51 -15.91 -0.39 9.80
CA THR A 51 -17.23 0.25 9.89
C THR A 51 -17.21 1.72 9.53
N ASP A 52 -16.15 2.44 9.90
CA ASP A 52 -15.96 3.85 9.56
C ASP A 52 -15.06 4.01 8.33
N ILE A 53 -15.70 4.19 7.17
CA ILE A 53 -15.03 4.33 5.88
C ILE A 53 -14.16 5.60 5.81
N VAL A 54 -14.57 6.69 6.46
CA VAL A 54 -13.81 7.95 6.48
C VAL A 54 -12.53 7.76 7.29
N ALA A 55 -12.63 7.20 8.48
CA ALA A 55 -11.48 6.88 9.32
C ALA A 55 -10.55 5.84 8.63
N PHE A 56 -11.13 4.83 7.96
CA PHE A 56 -10.41 3.84 7.19
C PHE A 56 -9.56 4.52 6.09
N HIS A 57 -10.18 5.34 5.26
CA HIS A 57 -9.50 6.05 4.17
C HIS A 57 -8.38 6.95 4.71
N ALA A 58 -8.66 7.75 5.74
CA ALA A 58 -7.66 8.64 6.34
C ALA A 58 -6.47 7.89 6.92
N TYR A 59 -6.70 6.78 7.62
CA TYR A 59 -5.66 5.95 8.21
C TYR A 59 -4.74 5.34 7.14
N TRP A 60 -5.32 4.66 6.15
CA TRP A 60 -4.54 3.96 5.12
C TRP A 60 -3.86 4.92 4.15
N SER A 61 -4.50 6.05 3.83
CA SER A 61 -3.87 7.15 3.07
C SER A 61 -2.62 7.67 3.77
N SER A 62 -2.72 7.97 5.07
CA SER A 62 -1.59 8.42 5.89
C SER A 62 -0.51 7.34 6.04
N TYR A 63 -0.89 6.06 6.03
CA TYR A 63 0.08 4.97 6.10
C TYR A 63 0.86 4.82 4.78
N LEU A 64 0.18 4.95 3.62
CA LEU A 64 0.81 4.98 2.29
C LEU A 64 1.75 6.18 2.07
N GLU A 65 1.57 7.28 2.81
CA GLU A 65 2.49 8.42 2.76
C GLU A 65 3.84 8.14 3.46
N ARG A 66 3.85 7.24 4.43
CA ARG A 66 5.00 6.97 5.29
C ARG A 66 5.73 5.66 4.96
N GLU A 67 5.03 4.73 4.35
CA GLU A 67 5.55 3.38 4.11
C GLU A 67 5.37 2.97 2.65
N GLU A 68 6.17 2.00 2.22
CA GLU A 68 6.08 1.44 0.88
C GLU A 68 4.76 0.67 0.66
N PRO A 69 4.16 0.72 -0.53
CA PRO A 69 2.88 0.08 -0.84
C PRO A 69 2.84 -1.41 -0.49
N VAL A 70 3.94 -2.14 -0.69
CA VAL A 70 4.03 -3.57 -0.35
C VAL A 70 3.85 -3.83 1.14
N VAL A 71 4.40 -2.94 1.98
CA VAL A 71 4.26 -3.02 3.45
C VAL A 71 2.83 -2.73 3.85
N VAL A 72 2.27 -1.65 3.31
CA VAL A 72 0.90 -1.20 3.62
C VAL A 72 -0.14 -2.22 3.18
N TYR A 73 -0.07 -2.71 1.93
CA TYR A 73 -1.01 -3.71 1.44
C TYR A 73 -0.85 -5.06 2.15
N GLY A 74 0.38 -5.43 2.51
CA GLY A 74 0.66 -6.59 3.36
C GLY A 74 0.01 -6.48 4.74
N ALA A 75 0.12 -5.33 5.40
CA ALA A 75 -0.53 -5.06 6.69
C ALA A 75 -2.06 -5.09 6.56
N PHE A 76 -2.62 -4.46 5.52
CA PHE A 76 -4.04 -4.52 5.20
C PHE A 76 -4.54 -5.96 5.10
N LYS A 77 -3.87 -6.80 4.31
CA LYS A 77 -4.24 -8.21 4.16
C LYS A 77 -4.23 -8.97 5.49
N GLN A 78 -3.24 -8.74 6.33
CA GLN A 78 -3.14 -9.42 7.64
C GLN A 78 -4.27 -9.01 8.59
N ILE A 79 -4.67 -7.75 8.59
CA ILE A 79 -5.73 -7.25 9.47
C ILE A 79 -7.08 -7.82 9.06
N TYR A 80 -7.39 -7.79 7.77
CA TYR A 80 -8.72 -8.15 7.26
C TYR A 80 -8.84 -9.58 6.75
N LYS A 81 -7.81 -10.43 6.91
CA LYS A 81 -7.82 -11.84 6.44
C LYS A 81 -9.00 -12.68 6.93
N ASN A 82 -9.55 -12.33 8.09
CA ASN A 82 -10.69 -13.03 8.71
C ASN A 82 -11.99 -12.18 8.68
N ALA A 83 -11.99 -11.06 7.96
CA ALA A 83 -13.19 -10.27 7.80
C ALA A 83 -14.25 -11.05 7.00
N ASP A 84 -15.53 -10.70 7.18
CA ASP A 84 -16.56 -11.17 6.26
C ASP A 84 -16.17 -10.85 4.82
N ALA A 85 -16.47 -11.78 3.89
CA ALA A 85 -16.02 -11.68 2.49
C ALA A 85 -16.51 -10.38 1.83
N SER A 86 -17.73 -9.94 2.12
CA SER A 86 -18.30 -8.71 1.58
C SER A 86 -17.63 -7.47 2.15
N VAL A 87 -17.30 -7.49 3.44
CA VAL A 87 -16.57 -6.41 4.12
C VAL A 87 -15.15 -6.33 3.56
N GLY A 88 -14.42 -7.44 3.54
CA GLY A 88 -13.06 -7.50 3.02
C GLY A 88 -12.97 -7.02 1.57
N HIS A 89 -13.89 -7.46 0.71
CA HIS A 89 -13.99 -7.03 -0.68
C HIS A 89 -14.21 -5.52 -0.81
N ARG A 90 -15.18 -4.97 -0.09
CA ARG A 90 -15.46 -3.52 -0.09
C ARG A 90 -14.26 -2.69 0.38
N LEU A 91 -13.56 -3.13 1.43
CA LEU A 91 -12.37 -2.45 1.93
C LEU A 91 -11.19 -2.55 0.95
N ALA A 92 -11.07 -3.67 0.24
CA ALA A 92 -10.07 -3.83 -0.82
C ALA A 92 -10.31 -2.89 -2.01
N HIS A 93 -11.56 -2.55 -2.33
CA HIS A 93 -11.87 -1.49 -3.29
C HIS A 93 -11.25 -0.16 -2.86
N ILE A 94 -11.47 0.27 -1.62
CA ILE A 94 -10.92 1.53 -1.11
C ILE A 94 -9.38 1.50 -1.14
N MET A 95 -8.79 0.36 -0.76
CA MET A 95 -7.33 0.20 -0.82
C MET A 95 -6.79 0.30 -2.25
N GLY A 96 -7.49 -0.27 -3.23
CA GLY A 96 -7.13 -0.16 -4.65
C GLY A 96 -7.13 1.29 -5.13
N GLU A 97 -8.16 2.07 -4.80
CA GLU A 97 -8.20 3.50 -5.11
C GLU A 97 -7.04 4.27 -4.45
N LEU A 98 -6.78 4.01 -3.16
CA LEU A 98 -5.69 4.64 -2.43
C LEU A 98 -4.30 4.33 -3.03
N LEU A 99 -4.07 3.09 -3.45
CA LEU A 99 -2.83 2.70 -4.11
C LEU A 99 -2.62 3.49 -5.40
N TYR A 100 -3.65 3.61 -6.23
CA TYR A 100 -3.60 4.40 -7.44
C TYR A 100 -3.37 5.89 -7.14
N GLU A 101 -4.15 6.48 -6.24
CA GLU A 101 -4.04 7.90 -5.87
C GLU A 101 -2.65 8.30 -5.36
N LYS A 102 -2.01 7.42 -4.60
CA LYS A 102 -0.73 7.73 -3.95
C LYS A 102 0.49 7.37 -4.79
N ARG A 103 0.36 6.45 -5.75
CA ARG A 103 1.52 5.88 -6.46
C ARG A 103 1.32 5.77 -7.98
N GLY A 104 0.15 6.16 -8.50
CA GLY A 104 -0.14 6.04 -9.94
C GLY A 104 -0.27 4.60 -10.42
N ILE A 105 -0.27 4.41 -11.72
CA ILE A 105 -0.50 3.10 -12.38
C ILE A 105 0.57 2.04 -12.02
N GLU A 106 1.76 2.45 -11.66
CA GLU A 106 2.85 1.54 -11.28
C GLU A 106 2.50 0.70 -10.04
N ALA A 107 1.58 1.22 -9.18
CA ALA A 107 1.14 0.50 -8.00
C ALA A 107 0.20 -0.67 -8.29
N LEU A 108 -0.23 -0.89 -9.51
CA LEU A 108 -1.05 -2.03 -9.89
C LEU A 108 -0.39 -3.37 -9.51
N VAL A 109 0.93 -3.44 -9.52
CA VAL A 109 1.72 -4.61 -9.14
C VAL A 109 1.50 -5.08 -7.70
N PHE A 110 0.98 -4.22 -6.83
CA PHE A 110 0.68 -4.56 -5.43
C PHE A 110 -0.71 -5.15 -5.23
N CYS A 111 -1.66 -4.97 -6.17
CA CYS A 111 -2.93 -5.67 -6.16
C CYS A 111 -2.73 -7.17 -6.44
N ASP A 112 -3.57 -8.01 -5.83
CA ASP A 112 -3.58 -9.46 -6.04
C ASP A 112 -5.02 -10.02 -5.96
N GLY A 113 -5.15 -11.34 -6.04
CA GLY A 113 -6.43 -12.04 -5.94
C GLY A 113 -7.10 -12.01 -4.57
N SER A 114 -6.47 -11.42 -3.55
CA SER A 114 -7.04 -11.31 -2.21
C SER A 114 -8.36 -10.54 -2.25
N PHE A 115 -9.27 -10.91 -1.34
CA PHE A 115 -10.59 -10.26 -1.21
C PHE A 115 -11.37 -10.24 -2.54
N VAL A 116 -11.33 -11.36 -3.27
CA VAL A 116 -12.07 -11.54 -4.53
C VAL A 116 -11.75 -10.43 -5.55
N PHE A 117 -10.44 -10.15 -5.73
CA PHE A 117 -9.92 -9.16 -6.68
C PHE A 117 -10.37 -7.71 -6.43
N GLY A 118 -10.90 -7.37 -5.24
CA GLY A 118 -11.44 -6.04 -4.94
C GLY A 118 -10.44 -4.90 -5.20
N CYS A 119 -9.13 -5.13 -4.94
CA CYS A 119 -8.08 -4.16 -5.24
C CYS A 119 -8.06 -3.80 -6.74
N TYR A 120 -8.06 -4.78 -7.63
CA TYR A 120 -8.05 -4.55 -9.08
C TYR A 120 -9.28 -3.79 -9.56
N HIS A 121 -10.46 -4.11 -9.02
CA HIS A 121 -11.72 -3.48 -9.47
C HIS A 121 -11.67 -1.97 -9.36
N SER A 122 -11.32 -1.45 -8.19
CA SER A 122 -11.32 0.00 -7.96
C SER A 122 -10.06 0.70 -8.42
N PHE A 123 -8.91 0.02 -8.35
CA PHE A 123 -7.67 0.56 -8.91
C PHE A 123 -7.83 0.89 -10.39
N LEU A 124 -8.26 -0.10 -11.18
CA LEU A 124 -8.41 0.02 -12.63
C LEU A 124 -9.55 0.96 -12.99
N GLY A 125 -10.69 0.88 -12.27
CA GLY A 125 -11.80 1.80 -12.45
C GLY A 125 -11.41 3.25 -12.16
N ARG A 126 -10.57 3.49 -11.15
CA ARG A 126 -10.08 4.82 -10.83
C ARG A 126 -9.10 5.33 -11.88
N ALA A 127 -8.17 4.50 -12.34
CA ALA A 127 -7.23 4.86 -13.38
C ALA A 127 -7.95 5.27 -14.69
N ILE A 128 -8.95 4.49 -15.13
CA ILE A 128 -9.73 4.81 -16.32
C ILE A 128 -10.55 6.10 -16.13
N ARG A 129 -11.12 6.31 -14.95
CA ARG A 129 -11.88 7.54 -14.65
C ARG A 129 -11.03 8.79 -14.73
N ASP A 130 -9.78 8.73 -14.24
CA ASP A 130 -8.91 9.88 -14.13
C ASP A 130 -8.15 10.16 -15.44
N GLU A 131 -7.72 9.12 -16.16
CA GLU A 131 -6.89 9.22 -17.38
C GLU A 131 -7.71 9.08 -18.69
N GLY A 132 -8.97 8.63 -18.59
CA GLY A 132 -9.80 8.37 -19.75
C GLY A 132 -9.58 6.99 -20.36
N LYS A 133 -10.30 6.70 -21.45
CA LYS A 133 -10.26 5.40 -22.13
C LYS A 133 -8.92 5.10 -22.81
N GLU A 134 -8.10 6.09 -23.01
CA GLU A 134 -6.80 6.00 -23.68
C GLU A 134 -5.82 5.14 -22.90
N ILE A 135 -5.94 5.08 -21.56
CA ILE A 135 -5.07 4.28 -20.70
C ILE A 135 -5.36 2.77 -20.75
N ILE A 136 -6.53 2.35 -21.27
CA ILE A 136 -6.99 0.96 -21.20
C ILE A 136 -5.99 -0.01 -21.82
N MET A 137 -5.36 0.35 -22.92
CA MET A 137 -4.37 -0.51 -23.58
C MET A 137 -3.08 -0.64 -22.76
N GLU A 138 -2.69 0.38 -22.04
CA GLU A 138 -1.55 0.34 -21.11
C GLU A 138 -1.87 -0.54 -19.90
N LEU A 139 -3.07 -0.40 -19.33
CA LEU A 139 -3.55 -1.27 -18.25
C LEU A 139 -3.64 -2.73 -18.68
N ASP A 140 -4.05 -3.03 -19.90
CA ASP A 140 -4.01 -4.39 -20.47
C ASP A 140 -2.59 -4.97 -20.46
N VAL A 141 -1.58 -4.17 -20.87
CA VAL A 141 -0.17 -4.57 -20.80
C VAL A 141 0.29 -4.83 -19.38
N LEU A 142 -0.10 -3.98 -18.43
CA LEU A 142 0.24 -4.13 -17.01
C LEU A 142 -0.43 -5.37 -16.41
N CYS A 143 -1.69 -5.65 -16.75
CA CYS A 143 -2.39 -6.85 -16.31
C CYS A 143 -1.70 -8.14 -16.78
N ARG A 144 -1.18 -8.18 -18.00
CA ARG A 144 -0.40 -9.34 -18.49
C ARG A 144 0.86 -9.64 -17.67
N LYS A 145 1.38 -8.64 -16.97
CA LYS A 145 2.57 -8.78 -16.13
C LYS A 145 2.28 -9.23 -14.70
N GLN A 146 0.99 -9.41 -14.32
CA GLN A 146 0.59 -9.76 -12.96
C GLN A 146 0.82 -11.24 -12.58
N GLY A 147 1.67 -11.96 -13.31
CA GLY A 147 1.99 -13.35 -12.99
C GLY A 147 0.73 -14.24 -12.96
N ASN A 148 0.47 -14.91 -11.84
CA ASN A 148 -0.68 -15.81 -11.68
C ASN A 148 -2.02 -15.07 -11.58
N ASP A 149 -1.99 -13.76 -11.26
CA ASP A 149 -3.20 -12.95 -11.05
C ASP A 149 -3.64 -12.18 -12.31
N TRP A 150 -2.99 -12.42 -13.45
CA TRP A 150 -3.29 -11.74 -14.72
C TRP A 150 -4.77 -11.82 -15.11
N LEU A 151 -5.42 -12.96 -14.84
CA LEU A 151 -6.84 -13.18 -15.12
C LEU A 151 -7.73 -12.29 -14.25
N GLY A 152 -7.46 -12.21 -12.94
CA GLY A 152 -8.17 -11.33 -12.02
C GLY A 152 -7.97 -9.86 -12.33
N CYS A 153 -6.77 -9.48 -12.77
CA CYS A 153 -6.50 -8.13 -13.23
C CYS A 153 -7.33 -7.76 -14.46
N HIS A 154 -7.39 -8.62 -15.48
CA HIS A 154 -8.23 -8.39 -16.67
C HIS A 154 -9.73 -8.37 -16.32
N HIS A 155 -10.18 -9.21 -15.40
CA HIS A 155 -11.55 -9.15 -14.89
C HIS A 155 -11.84 -7.79 -14.26
N GLY A 156 -10.94 -7.28 -13.42
CA GLY A 156 -11.03 -5.94 -12.87
C GLY A 156 -11.02 -4.82 -13.93
N LEU A 157 -10.24 -5.01 -15.02
CA LEU A 157 -10.21 -4.09 -16.15
C LEU A 157 -11.57 -4.01 -16.85
N GLY A 158 -12.24 -5.15 -17.05
CA GLY A 158 -13.61 -5.20 -17.59
C GLY A 158 -14.61 -4.45 -16.72
N HIS A 159 -14.54 -4.64 -15.40
CA HIS A 159 -15.36 -3.87 -14.46
C HIS A 159 -15.06 -2.36 -14.52
N GLY A 160 -13.80 -1.98 -14.65
CA GLY A 160 -13.39 -0.58 -14.79
C GLY A 160 -13.94 0.08 -16.06
N ILE A 161 -13.91 -0.61 -17.19
CA ILE A 161 -14.48 -0.15 -18.46
C ILE A 161 -16.00 0.06 -18.32
N LEU A 162 -16.71 -0.92 -17.76
CA LEU A 162 -18.16 -0.81 -17.53
C LEU A 162 -18.51 0.33 -16.58
N ALA A 163 -17.75 0.51 -15.50
CA ALA A 163 -17.96 1.60 -14.56
C ALA A 163 -17.72 2.98 -15.20
N TYR A 164 -16.79 3.08 -16.13
CA TYR A 164 -16.48 4.32 -16.84
C TYR A 164 -17.56 4.68 -17.88
N LEU A 165 -17.97 3.71 -18.71
CA LEU A 165 -18.95 3.92 -19.76
C LEU A 165 -20.40 3.98 -19.24
N GLY A 166 -20.68 3.31 -18.11
CA GLY A 166 -22.01 3.12 -17.55
C GLY A 166 -22.64 1.77 -17.92
N TYR A 167 -23.77 1.47 -17.28
CA TYR A 167 -24.44 0.16 -17.38
C TYR A 167 -25.66 0.17 -18.31
N GLY A 168 -25.76 1.14 -19.22
CA GLY A 168 -26.82 1.23 -20.22
C GLY A 168 -26.63 0.20 -21.34
N LYS A 169 -27.73 -0.11 -22.07
CA LYS A 169 -27.67 -1.08 -23.16
C LYS A 169 -26.67 -0.67 -24.26
N GLU A 170 -26.63 0.61 -24.61
CA GLU A 170 -25.77 1.15 -25.66
C GLU A 170 -24.30 1.16 -25.19
N THR A 171 -24.06 1.58 -23.95
CA THR A 171 -22.73 1.60 -23.34
C THR A 171 -22.18 0.18 -23.11
N LEU A 172 -23.04 -0.83 -22.90
CA LEU A 172 -22.63 -2.22 -22.81
C LEU A 172 -22.03 -2.71 -24.15
N VAL A 173 -22.62 -2.35 -25.28
CA VAL A 173 -22.07 -2.69 -26.60
C VAL A 173 -20.69 -2.09 -26.79
N GLU A 174 -20.52 -0.80 -26.46
CA GLU A 174 -19.22 -0.13 -26.51
C GLU A 174 -18.20 -0.80 -25.59
N ALA A 175 -18.59 -1.15 -24.36
CA ALA A 175 -17.73 -1.86 -23.41
C ALA A 175 -17.26 -3.21 -23.98
N LEU A 176 -18.15 -3.98 -24.58
CA LEU A 176 -17.82 -5.26 -25.21
C LEU A 176 -16.85 -5.09 -26.38
N GLU A 177 -17.05 -4.06 -27.21
CA GLU A 177 -16.13 -3.73 -28.31
C GLU A 177 -14.73 -3.32 -27.81
N MET A 178 -14.67 -2.60 -26.69
CA MET A 178 -13.39 -2.26 -26.06
C MET A 178 -12.72 -3.50 -25.50
N CYS A 179 -13.44 -4.32 -24.74
CA CYS A 179 -12.93 -5.57 -24.20
C CYS A 179 -12.46 -6.55 -25.29
N ALA A 180 -13.12 -6.58 -26.44
CA ALA A 180 -12.72 -7.41 -27.59
C ALA A 180 -11.37 -7.03 -28.20
N LYS A 181 -10.87 -5.82 -27.93
CA LYS A 181 -9.54 -5.34 -28.36
C LYS A 181 -8.43 -5.70 -27.38
N LEU A 182 -8.77 -6.12 -26.16
CA LEU A 182 -7.80 -6.51 -25.16
C LEU A 182 -7.12 -7.82 -25.50
N SER A 183 -5.96 -8.06 -24.91
CA SER A 183 -5.17 -9.27 -25.14
C SER A 183 -5.86 -10.55 -24.69
N TRP A 184 -6.77 -10.44 -23.71
CA TRP A 184 -7.59 -11.55 -23.25
C TRP A 184 -9.09 -11.28 -23.45
N LYS A 185 -9.70 -12.11 -24.30
CA LYS A 185 -11.09 -11.93 -24.73
C LYS A 185 -12.14 -12.51 -23.76
N GLY A 186 -11.72 -13.15 -22.67
CA GLY A 186 -12.60 -13.68 -21.62
C GLY A 186 -12.98 -12.68 -20.53
N VAL A 187 -12.73 -11.38 -20.74
CA VAL A 187 -13.02 -10.29 -19.79
C VAL A 187 -14.51 -10.09 -19.53
N VAL A 188 -15.34 -10.70 -20.37
CA VAL A 188 -16.79 -10.54 -20.37
C VAL A 188 -17.45 -11.80 -19.80
N GLY A 189 -17.11 -12.12 -18.55
CA GLY A 189 -17.73 -13.21 -17.81
C GLY A 189 -18.55 -12.69 -16.63
#